data_470f0aa86be8ee07e521ad7b406f04ae
#
_entry.id   470f0aa86be8ee07e521ad7b406f04ae
#
_cell.length_a   1.000
_cell.length_b   1.000
_cell.length_c   1.000
_cell.angle_alpha   90.00
_cell.angle_beta   90.00
_cell.angle_gamma   90.00
#
_symmetry.space_group_name_H-M   'P 1'
#
loop_
_entity.id
_entity.type
_entity.pdbx_description
1 polymer ?
#
loop_
_entity_poly.entity_id
_entity_poly.type
_entity_poly.pdbx_seq_one_letter_code
_entity_poly.pdbx_strand_id
1 'polypeptide(L)'
;MPRRKRESILKYLYKSHKSNFRRKLQSAYEQPTYEAAKKKLNLIKRELAILNQSAVRSLEEVMEETLTPHHLGMFPKLGVSFKTTKCIENIMRQVGIYTERVSYWKNSDQRQRWVRTALQEIEPKLRTVRGYRHLRELREAMKDLNFKENIIKVA
;
A
#
# COMPACT_ATOMS: atom_id res chain seq x y z
N MET A 1 -5.92 5.18 -3.57
CA MET A 1 -5.74 4.89 -2.14
C MET A 1 -6.12 3.45 -1.85
N PRO A 2 -5.32 2.68 -1.12
CA PRO A 2 -5.65 1.31 -0.72
C PRO A 2 -6.98 1.25 0.03
N ARG A 3 -7.76 0.21 -0.24
CA ARG A 3 -9.14 0.09 0.29
C ARG A 3 -9.17 0.18 1.82
N ARG A 4 -8.29 -0.55 2.52
CA ARG A 4 -8.25 -0.57 4.00
C ARG A 4 -8.00 0.82 4.58
N LYS A 5 -7.02 1.57 4.05
CA LYS A 5 -6.69 2.93 4.50
C LYS A 5 -7.86 3.91 4.28
N ARG A 6 -8.54 3.81 3.14
CA ARG A 6 -9.73 4.61 2.86
C ARG A 6 -10.87 4.30 3.82
N GLU A 7 -11.17 3.04 4.09
CA GLU A 7 -12.24 2.66 5.02
C GLU A 7 -11.92 3.11 6.47
N SER A 8 -10.65 3.16 6.87
CA SER A 8 -10.23 3.72 8.17
C SER A 8 -10.63 5.18 8.34
N ILE A 9 -10.53 6.00 7.29
CA ILE A 9 -10.96 7.40 7.31
C ILE A 9 -12.50 7.48 7.34
N LEU A 10 -13.16 6.69 6.49
CA LEU A 10 -14.61 6.72 6.33
C LEU A 10 -15.37 6.21 7.55
N LYS A 11 -14.77 5.41 8.43
CA LYS A 11 -15.44 4.91 9.64
C LYS A 11 -15.89 6.04 10.58
N TYR A 12 -15.18 7.18 10.56
CA TYR A 12 -15.49 8.35 11.39
C TYR A 12 -16.60 9.25 10.83
N LEU A 13 -17.12 8.95 9.62
CA LEU A 13 -18.15 9.75 8.97
C LEU A 13 -19.53 9.12 9.08
N TYR A 14 -20.56 9.96 9.11
CA TYR A 14 -21.94 9.51 8.99
C TYR A 14 -22.18 8.80 7.64
N LYS A 15 -23.14 7.88 7.64
CA LYS A 15 -23.45 7.03 6.47
C LYS A 15 -23.73 7.84 5.20
N SER A 16 -24.42 8.99 5.35
CA SER A 16 -24.76 9.93 4.26
C SER A 16 -23.51 10.49 3.54
N HIS A 17 -22.42 10.73 4.26
CA HIS A 17 -21.20 11.34 3.70
C HIS A 17 -20.22 10.30 3.12
N LYS A 18 -20.30 9.02 3.55
CA LYS A 18 -19.34 7.98 3.18
C LYS A 18 -19.18 7.79 1.68
N SER A 19 -20.28 7.77 0.93
CA SER A 19 -20.27 7.55 -0.52
C SER A 19 -19.53 8.69 -1.25
N ASN A 20 -19.82 9.93 -0.89
CA ASN A 20 -19.20 11.11 -1.48
C ASN A 20 -17.69 11.14 -1.20
N PHE A 21 -17.31 11.03 0.08
CA PHE A 21 -15.88 11.03 0.46
C PHE A 21 -15.11 9.84 -0.09
N ARG A 22 -15.75 8.68 -0.24
CA ARG A 22 -15.14 7.53 -0.90
C ARG A 22 -14.71 7.86 -2.33
N ARG A 23 -15.57 8.52 -3.12
CA ARG A 23 -15.27 8.97 -4.48
C ARG A 23 -14.20 10.05 -4.51
N LYS A 24 -14.29 11.05 -3.61
CA LYS A 24 -13.30 12.14 -3.51
C LYS A 24 -11.89 11.60 -3.20
N LEU A 25 -11.76 10.76 -2.16
CA LEU A 25 -10.49 10.12 -1.79
C LEU A 25 -9.92 9.26 -2.92
N GLN A 26 -10.77 8.52 -3.63
CA GLN A 26 -10.35 7.71 -4.77
C GLN A 26 -9.84 8.61 -5.91
N SER A 27 -10.59 9.63 -6.29
CA SER A 27 -10.20 10.59 -7.33
C SER A 27 -8.91 11.35 -7.01
N ALA A 28 -8.70 11.70 -5.74
CA ALA A 28 -7.47 12.33 -5.30
C ALA A 28 -6.26 11.41 -5.44
N TYR A 29 -6.40 10.15 -5.04
CA TYR A 29 -5.34 9.16 -5.16
C TYR A 29 -5.05 8.75 -6.61
N GLU A 30 -6.01 8.86 -7.52
CA GLU A 30 -5.85 8.53 -8.94
C GLU A 30 -5.20 9.64 -9.77
N GLN A 31 -4.76 10.72 -9.16
CA GLN A 31 -3.98 11.74 -9.86
C GLN A 31 -2.62 11.18 -10.31
N PRO A 32 -2.10 11.61 -11.47
CA PRO A 32 -0.85 11.07 -12.01
C PRO A 32 0.38 11.51 -11.26
N THR A 33 0.37 12.70 -10.64
CA THR A 33 1.53 13.28 -9.96
C THR A 33 1.32 13.40 -8.46
N TYR A 34 2.42 13.43 -7.71
CA TYR A 34 2.41 13.60 -6.25
C TYR A 34 1.75 14.93 -5.84
N GLU A 35 2.12 16.04 -6.49
CA GLU A 35 1.62 17.37 -6.16
C GLU A 35 0.11 17.47 -6.40
N ALA A 36 -0.38 16.94 -7.53
CA ALA A 36 -1.81 16.94 -7.84
C ALA A 36 -2.60 16.09 -6.84
N ALA A 37 -2.08 14.92 -6.48
CA ALA A 37 -2.70 14.03 -5.49
C ALA A 37 -2.72 14.70 -4.10
N LYS A 38 -1.59 15.25 -3.65
CA LYS A 38 -1.45 15.94 -2.36
C LYS A 38 -2.34 17.17 -2.28
N LYS A 39 -2.40 18.00 -3.33
CA LYS A 39 -3.30 19.16 -3.40
C LYS A 39 -4.76 18.76 -3.22
N LYS A 40 -5.24 17.73 -3.93
CA LYS A 40 -6.61 17.23 -3.77
C LYS A 40 -6.88 16.64 -2.39
N LEU A 41 -5.94 15.90 -1.81
CA LEU A 41 -6.08 15.36 -0.46
C LEU A 41 -6.15 16.47 0.59
N ASN A 42 -5.38 17.55 0.42
CA ASN A 42 -5.45 18.72 1.30
C ASN A 42 -6.79 19.45 1.21
N LEU A 43 -7.42 19.52 0.03
CA LEU A 43 -8.79 20.06 -0.09
C LEU A 43 -9.80 19.17 0.65
N ILE A 44 -9.70 17.85 0.48
CA ILE A 44 -10.55 16.89 1.20
C ILE A 44 -10.34 16.99 2.72
N LYS A 45 -9.10 17.20 3.17
CA LYS A 45 -8.76 17.41 4.58
C LYS A 45 -9.52 18.60 5.17
N ARG A 46 -9.58 19.74 4.44
CA ARG A 46 -10.34 20.93 4.86
C ARG A 46 -11.83 20.65 4.97
N GLU A 47 -12.40 19.91 4.02
CA GLU A 47 -13.81 19.52 4.10
C GLU A 47 -14.07 18.55 5.27
N LEU A 48 -13.17 17.60 5.53
CA LEU A 48 -13.28 16.68 6.66
C LEU A 48 -13.18 17.40 8.01
N ALA A 49 -12.40 18.48 8.10
CA ALA A 49 -12.25 19.27 9.32
C ALA A 49 -13.58 19.85 9.82
N ILE A 50 -14.48 20.16 8.91
CA ILE A 50 -15.83 20.67 9.25
C ILE A 50 -16.73 19.55 9.81
N LEU A 51 -16.47 18.30 9.41
CA LEU A 51 -17.35 17.16 9.75
C LEU A 51 -16.84 16.36 10.95
N ASN A 52 -15.55 16.02 10.98
CA ASN A 52 -14.99 15.17 12.02
C ASN A 52 -13.47 15.23 12.08
N GLN A 53 -12.94 15.71 13.20
CA GLN A 53 -11.49 15.84 13.42
C GLN A 53 -10.75 14.51 13.47
N SER A 54 -11.40 13.42 13.91
CA SER A 54 -10.78 12.09 13.90
C SER A 54 -10.59 11.55 12.48
N ALA A 55 -11.48 11.89 11.53
CA ALA A 55 -11.30 11.58 10.12
C ALA A 55 -10.10 12.33 9.52
N VAL A 56 -9.88 13.59 9.94
CA VAL A 56 -8.71 14.42 9.55
C VAL A 56 -7.42 13.74 10.01
N ARG A 57 -7.32 13.42 11.30
CA ARG A 57 -6.14 12.75 11.88
C ARG A 57 -5.84 11.42 11.16
N SER A 58 -6.88 10.61 10.91
CA SER A 58 -6.74 9.35 10.18
C SER A 58 -6.29 9.54 8.72
N LEU A 59 -6.63 10.67 8.07
CA LEU A 59 -6.13 10.99 6.74
C LEU A 59 -4.66 11.42 6.81
N GLU A 60 -4.30 12.30 7.75
CA GLU A 60 -2.92 12.79 7.93
C GLU A 60 -1.94 11.66 8.18
N GLU A 61 -2.28 10.75 9.10
CA GLU A 61 -1.46 9.59 9.46
C GLU A 61 -1.09 8.72 8.24
N VAL A 62 -2.00 8.58 7.28
CA VAL A 62 -1.79 7.67 6.14
C VAL A 62 -1.45 8.38 4.82
N MET A 63 -1.48 9.71 4.78
CA MET A 63 -1.40 10.48 3.53
C MET A 63 -0.05 10.26 2.83
N GLU A 64 1.06 10.50 3.51
CA GLU A 64 2.39 10.38 2.90
C GLU A 64 2.71 8.92 2.55
N GLU A 65 2.39 7.98 3.43
CA GLU A 65 2.56 6.54 3.16
C GLU A 65 1.81 6.10 1.90
N THR A 66 0.56 6.56 1.73
CA THR A 66 -0.24 6.18 0.55
C THR A 66 0.20 6.87 -0.73
N LEU A 67 0.91 8.00 -0.65
CA LEU A 67 1.46 8.73 -1.79
C LEU A 67 2.87 8.30 -2.19
N THR A 68 3.51 7.37 -1.48
CA THR A 68 4.83 6.84 -1.83
C THR A 68 4.96 6.41 -3.30
N PRO A 69 3.98 5.70 -3.92
CA PRO A 69 4.07 5.36 -5.34
C PRO A 69 4.08 6.57 -6.27
N HIS A 70 3.43 7.67 -5.88
CA HIS A 70 3.44 8.94 -6.63
C HIS A 70 4.78 9.64 -6.45
N HIS A 71 5.30 9.68 -5.23
CA HIS A 71 6.60 10.28 -4.92
C HIS A 71 7.74 9.61 -5.69
N LEU A 72 7.66 8.29 -5.86
CA LEU A 72 8.58 7.51 -6.68
C LEU A 72 8.37 7.68 -8.21
N GLY A 73 7.36 8.42 -8.66
CA GLY A 73 7.01 8.51 -10.08
C GLY A 73 6.47 7.21 -10.69
N MET A 74 6.21 6.20 -9.86
CA MET A 74 5.81 4.86 -10.30
C MET A 74 4.30 4.65 -10.38
N PHE A 75 3.51 5.62 -9.92
CA PHE A 75 2.04 5.47 -9.89
C PHE A 75 1.41 5.25 -11.27
N PRO A 76 1.78 5.96 -12.36
CA PRO A 76 1.24 5.70 -13.69
C PRO A 76 1.53 4.28 -14.21
N LYS A 77 2.69 3.73 -13.85
CA LYS A 77 3.19 2.42 -14.32
C LYS A 77 2.68 1.24 -13.48
N LEU A 78 2.61 1.41 -12.16
CA LEU A 78 2.34 0.34 -11.19
C LEU A 78 1.11 0.61 -10.30
N GLY A 79 0.48 1.77 -10.40
CA GLY A 79 -0.60 2.19 -9.52
C GLY A 79 -1.78 1.22 -9.44
N VAL A 80 -2.08 0.51 -10.52
CA VAL A 80 -3.13 -0.53 -10.52
C VAL A 80 -2.77 -1.68 -9.58
N SER A 81 -1.49 -2.11 -9.59
CA SER A 81 -0.99 -3.20 -8.73
C SER A 81 -0.91 -2.78 -7.26
N PHE A 82 -0.67 -1.50 -6.97
CA PHE A 82 -0.61 -0.95 -5.60
C PHE A 82 -1.98 -0.60 -5.00
N LYS A 83 -3.07 -0.66 -5.77
CA LYS A 83 -4.42 -0.39 -5.25
C LYS A 83 -4.90 -1.42 -4.22
N THR A 84 -4.30 -2.61 -4.20
CA THR A 84 -4.78 -3.74 -3.40
C THR A 84 -3.63 -4.60 -2.91
N THR A 85 -3.80 -5.20 -1.74
CA THR A 85 -2.89 -6.17 -1.13
C THR A 85 -3.20 -7.62 -1.54
N LYS A 86 -4.13 -7.82 -2.49
CA LYS A 86 -4.60 -9.17 -2.88
C LYS A 86 -3.48 -10.10 -3.34
N CYS A 87 -2.45 -9.58 -4.02
CA CYS A 87 -1.30 -10.39 -4.44
C CYS A 87 -0.54 -10.95 -3.23
N ILE A 88 -0.30 -10.12 -2.21
CA ILE A 88 0.38 -10.53 -0.97
C ILE A 88 -0.52 -11.47 -0.17
N GLU A 89 -1.81 -11.14 -0.03
CA GLU A 89 -2.80 -12.00 0.66
C GLU A 89 -2.90 -13.37 0.00
N ASN A 90 -2.86 -13.43 -1.33
CA ASN A 90 -2.87 -14.70 -2.07
C ASN A 90 -1.60 -15.53 -1.82
N ILE A 91 -0.42 -14.91 -1.84
CA ILE A 91 0.85 -15.59 -1.53
C ILE A 91 0.80 -16.12 -0.10
N MET A 92 0.40 -15.29 0.88
CA MET A 92 0.31 -15.71 2.29
C MET A 92 -0.67 -16.87 2.48
N ARG A 93 -1.82 -16.83 1.79
CA ARG A 93 -2.78 -17.93 1.81
C ARG A 93 -2.17 -19.22 1.24
N GLN A 94 -1.43 -19.13 0.14
CA GLN A 94 -0.78 -20.29 -0.46
C GLN A 94 0.33 -20.84 0.45
N VAL A 95 1.18 -19.99 1.04
CA VAL A 95 2.16 -20.38 2.05
C VAL A 95 1.48 -21.11 3.22
N GLY A 96 0.33 -20.57 3.68
CA GLY A 96 -0.50 -21.21 4.71
C GLY A 96 -0.83 -22.66 4.38
N ILE A 97 -1.28 -22.97 3.17
CA ILE A 97 -1.61 -24.33 2.73
C ILE A 97 -0.44 -25.30 2.92
N TYR A 98 0.79 -24.87 2.67
CA TYR A 98 1.99 -25.69 2.87
C TYR A 98 2.41 -25.81 4.33
N THR A 99 2.08 -24.84 5.18
CA THR A 99 2.58 -24.72 6.55
C THR A 99 1.55 -25.06 7.62
N GLU A 100 0.23 -25.03 7.32
CA GLU A 100 -0.86 -25.24 8.29
C GLU A 100 -0.88 -26.61 8.96
N ARG A 101 -0.30 -27.65 8.29
CA ARG A 101 -0.20 -29.01 8.83
C ARG A 101 0.95 -29.18 9.82
N VAL A 102 1.81 -28.16 9.96
CA VAL A 102 2.91 -28.18 10.92
C VAL A 102 2.40 -27.73 12.28
N SER A 103 2.14 -28.65 13.17
CA SER A 103 1.61 -28.39 14.50
C SER A 103 2.63 -27.78 15.46
N TYR A 104 3.92 -28.00 15.22
CA TYR A 104 5.00 -27.51 16.08
C TYR A 104 6.23 -27.06 15.28
N TRP A 105 6.73 -25.89 15.60
CA TRP A 105 7.95 -25.31 15.03
C TRP A 105 9.09 -25.39 16.04
N LYS A 106 10.07 -26.24 15.77
CA LYS A 106 11.20 -26.47 16.68
C LYS A 106 12.07 -25.22 16.85
N ASN A 107 12.32 -24.49 15.77
CA ASN A 107 13.12 -23.26 15.77
C ASN A 107 12.80 -22.37 14.54
N SER A 108 13.39 -21.16 14.52
CA SER A 108 13.24 -20.19 13.43
C SER A 108 13.78 -20.72 12.09
N ASP A 109 14.86 -21.49 12.11
CA ASP A 109 15.50 -22.02 10.90
C ASP A 109 14.61 -23.05 10.19
N GLN A 110 13.93 -23.89 10.97
CA GLN A 110 12.94 -24.81 10.43
C GLN A 110 11.80 -24.03 9.75
N ARG A 111 11.29 -22.99 10.40
CA ARG A 111 10.25 -22.14 9.84
C ARG A 111 10.68 -21.46 8.54
N GLN A 112 11.88 -20.90 8.51
CA GLN A 112 12.43 -20.27 7.32
C GLN A 112 12.58 -21.26 6.15
N ARG A 113 13.08 -22.47 6.41
CA ARG A 113 13.21 -23.53 5.39
C ARG A 113 11.85 -23.90 4.80
N TRP A 114 10.84 -24.10 5.63
CA TRP A 114 9.49 -24.41 5.18
C TRP A 114 8.87 -23.30 4.35
N VAL A 115 8.99 -22.05 4.80
CA VAL A 115 8.50 -20.89 4.05
C VAL A 115 9.23 -20.75 2.71
N ARG A 116 10.56 -20.93 2.70
CA ARG A 116 11.36 -20.89 1.47
C ARG A 116 10.92 -21.95 0.47
N THR A 117 10.76 -23.19 0.91
CA THR A 117 10.30 -24.29 0.05
C THR A 117 8.89 -24.01 -0.48
N ALA A 118 7.98 -23.55 0.38
CA ALA A 118 6.63 -23.16 -0.04
C ALA A 118 6.66 -22.07 -1.11
N LEU A 119 7.49 -21.05 -0.95
CA LEU A 119 7.63 -19.96 -1.93
C LEU A 119 8.21 -20.47 -3.27
N GLN A 120 9.20 -21.36 -3.25
CA GLN A 120 9.75 -21.97 -4.46
C GLN A 120 8.70 -22.77 -5.25
N GLU A 121 7.82 -23.49 -4.54
CA GLU A 121 6.70 -24.22 -5.15
C GLU A 121 5.58 -23.32 -5.69
N ILE A 122 5.38 -22.17 -5.06
CA ILE A 122 4.34 -21.20 -5.42
C ILE A 122 4.77 -20.34 -6.61
N GLU A 123 6.05 -19.94 -6.65
CA GLU A 123 6.58 -18.96 -7.62
C GLU A 123 6.23 -19.27 -9.08
N PRO A 124 6.40 -20.51 -9.60
CA PRO A 124 6.06 -20.85 -10.98
C PRO A 124 4.55 -20.71 -11.29
N LYS A 125 3.70 -20.76 -10.26
CA LYS A 125 2.24 -20.69 -10.37
C LYS A 125 1.71 -19.25 -10.25
N LEU A 126 2.57 -18.28 -9.90
CA LEU A 126 2.17 -16.88 -9.75
C LEU A 126 1.92 -16.24 -11.12
N ARG A 127 0.85 -15.46 -11.17
CA ARG A 127 0.59 -14.59 -12.33
C ARG A 127 1.46 -13.33 -12.22
N THR A 128 1.99 -12.88 -13.35
CA THR A 128 2.74 -11.64 -13.42
C THR A 128 1.86 -10.44 -12.98
N VAL A 129 2.42 -9.56 -12.17
CA VAL A 129 1.75 -8.32 -11.76
C VAL A 129 1.64 -7.37 -12.95
N ARG A 130 0.54 -6.64 -13.04
CA ARG A 130 0.36 -5.63 -14.08
C ARG A 130 1.44 -4.54 -13.91
N GLY A 131 2.18 -4.26 -14.98
CA GLY A 131 3.33 -3.35 -14.94
C GLY A 131 4.65 -3.99 -14.50
N TYR A 132 4.75 -5.32 -14.44
CA TYR A 132 5.93 -6.05 -13.99
C TYR A 132 7.24 -5.62 -14.67
N ARG A 133 7.18 -5.16 -15.92
CA ARG A 133 8.34 -4.66 -16.68
C ARG A 133 8.99 -3.45 -16.02
N HIS A 134 8.23 -2.70 -15.20
CA HIS A 134 8.70 -1.52 -14.48
C HIS A 134 9.18 -1.81 -13.04
N LEU A 135 9.24 -3.08 -12.63
CA LEU A 135 9.72 -3.44 -11.28
C LEU A 135 11.21 -3.11 -11.08
N ARG A 136 12.01 -3.16 -12.15
CA ARG A 136 13.41 -2.73 -12.11
C ARG A 136 13.53 -1.23 -11.82
N GLU A 137 12.75 -0.42 -12.52
CA GLU A 137 12.70 1.04 -12.28
C GLU A 137 12.24 1.37 -10.86
N LEU A 138 11.22 0.64 -10.35
CA LEU A 138 10.77 0.77 -8.97
C LEU A 138 11.90 0.48 -7.98
N ARG A 139 12.66 -0.59 -8.21
CA ARG A 139 13.77 -0.98 -7.34
C ARG A 139 14.85 0.10 -7.29
N GLU A 140 15.20 0.71 -8.41
CA GLU A 140 16.17 1.81 -8.48
C GLU A 140 15.63 3.05 -7.75
N ALA A 141 14.38 3.46 -8.04
CA ALA A 141 13.75 4.59 -7.36
C ALA A 141 13.68 4.41 -5.83
N MET A 142 13.47 3.19 -5.34
CA MET A 142 13.48 2.89 -3.89
C MET A 142 14.88 2.99 -3.28
N LYS A 143 15.94 2.62 -4.01
CA LYS A 143 17.31 2.79 -3.53
C LYS A 143 17.66 4.25 -3.34
N ASP A 144 17.30 5.10 -4.31
CA ASP A 144 17.53 6.54 -4.27
C ASP A 144 16.81 7.21 -3.09
N LEU A 145 15.61 6.78 -2.73
CA LEU A 145 14.91 7.27 -1.55
C LEU A 145 15.63 6.87 -0.26
N ASN A 146 15.97 5.60 -0.11
CA ASN A 146 16.66 5.10 1.09
C ASN A 146 18.02 5.80 1.28
N PHE A 147 18.72 6.09 0.20
CA PHE A 147 19.98 6.83 0.24
C PHE A 147 19.78 8.27 0.75
N LYS A 148 18.76 8.98 0.24
CA LYS A 148 18.40 10.34 0.68
C LYS A 148 17.97 10.39 2.14
N GLU A 149 17.14 9.46 2.60
CA GLU A 149 16.70 9.38 4.01
C GLU A 149 17.86 9.09 4.97
N ASN A 150 18.83 8.28 4.56
CA ASN A 150 20.01 7.99 5.37
C ASN A 150 20.94 9.20 5.49
N ILE A 151 21.09 10.01 4.43
CA ILE A 151 21.87 11.27 4.49
C ILE A 151 21.24 12.26 5.48
N ILE A 152 19.90 12.39 5.46
CA ILE A 152 19.17 13.32 6.35
C ILE A 152 19.27 12.90 7.83
N LYS A 153 19.38 11.59 8.10
CA LYS A 153 19.52 11.07 9.49
C LYS A 153 20.95 11.19 10.05
N VAL A 154 21.94 11.42 9.22
CA VAL A 154 23.37 11.52 9.59
C VAL A 154 23.84 12.98 9.67
N ALA A 155 23.07 13.93 9.14
CA ALA A 155 23.29 15.37 9.21
C ALA A 155 22.49 16.00 10.37
#